data_a505cec5f0827ae56472e4706f4bb795
#
_entry.id   a505cec5f0827ae56472e4706f4bb795
#
_cell.length_a   1.000
_cell.length_b   1.000
_cell.length_c   1.000
_cell.angle_alpha   90.00
_cell.angle_beta   90.00
_cell.angle_gamma   90.00
#
_symmetry.space_group_name_H-M   'P 1'
#
loop_
_entity.id
_entity.type
_entity.pdbx_description
1 polymer ?
#
loop_
_entity_poly.entity_id
_entity_poly.type
_entity_poly.pdbx_seq_one_letter_code
_entity_poly.pdbx_strand_id
1 'polypeptide(L)'
;MCIRDSSTAEVENEIFFKGSELSGVVVAEIKSIENHPDSKKLHLLKVDAGESELVDVVCGAPNVRVGMKTAFAKVGAKLGEITIAPRPLAGYTSYGMCCSEAEIGISDDNSGIMDITDDVANGTDIKEVYQIDDIVFEVDNKSLTNRPDLWGHYGIAREFAALSGRALKPLE
;
A
#
# COMPACT_ATOMS: atom_id res chain seq x y z
N MET A 1 30.34 -4.10 4.87
CA MET A 1 30.22 -3.07 5.92
C MET A 1 28.88 -2.40 5.71
N CYS A 2 27.98 -2.59 6.61
CA CYS A 2 26.62 -2.07 6.50
C CYS A 2 26.68 -0.56 6.80
N ILE A 3 25.98 0.27 6.04
CA ILE A 3 25.86 1.73 6.29
C ILE A 3 25.23 1.99 7.68
N ARG A 4 24.54 1.00 8.23
CA ARG A 4 24.01 0.97 9.59
C ARG A 4 25.04 1.27 10.68
N ASP A 5 26.27 0.76 10.51
CA ASP A 5 27.35 0.91 11.49
C ASP A 5 28.32 1.99 11.01
N SER A 6 27.82 3.02 10.34
CA SER A 6 28.65 4.00 9.69
C SER A 6 29.33 4.89 10.72
N SER A 7 30.44 5.46 10.28
CA SER A 7 31.24 6.44 11.05
C SER A 7 30.48 7.75 11.32
N THR A 8 29.25 7.92 10.80
CA THR A 8 28.52 9.19 10.83
C THR A 8 27.29 9.15 11.72
N ALA A 9 26.48 8.10 11.65
CA ALA A 9 25.20 8.03 12.36
C ALA A 9 24.89 6.60 12.82
N GLU A 10 24.31 6.49 14.00
CA GLU A 10 23.79 5.25 14.53
C GLU A 10 22.28 5.18 14.27
N VAL A 11 21.83 4.10 13.62
CA VAL A 11 20.41 3.84 13.36
C VAL A 11 19.89 3.00 14.50
N GLU A 12 19.00 3.56 15.31
CA GLU A 12 18.41 2.86 16.47
C GLU A 12 17.26 1.96 16.03
N ASN A 13 16.45 2.43 15.07
CA ASN A 13 15.26 1.70 14.63
C ASN A 13 15.01 1.84 13.14
N GLU A 14 14.39 0.82 12.56
CA GLU A 14 13.90 0.81 11.18
C GLU A 14 12.40 0.56 11.20
N ILE A 15 11.64 1.49 10.64
CA ILE A 15 10.19 1.39 10.52
C ILE A 15 9.88 1.11 9.05
N PHE A 16 9.34 -0.07 8.78
CA PHE A 16 8.86 -0.46 7.46
C PHE A 16 7.39 -0.07 7.32
N PHE A 17 7.04 0.61 6.25
CA PHE A 17 5.64 0.86 5.94
C PHE A 17 4.95 -0.45 5.54
N LYS A 18 3.65 -0.58 5.88
CA LYS A 18 2.85 -1.78 5.55
C LYS A 18 2.86 -2.11 4.05
N GLY A 19 2.98 -1.10 3.21
CA GLY A 19 3.06 -1.26 1.76
C GLY A 19 4.22 -2.12 1.29
N SER A 20 5.32 -2.20 2.05
CA SER A 20 6.46 -3.07 1.71
C SER A 20 6.10 -4.56 1.74
N GLU A 21 5.10 -4.94 2.54
CA GLU A 21 4.61 -6.31 2.71
C GLU A 21 3.47 -6.67 1.77
N LEU A 22 3.00 -5.71 0.95
CA LEU A 22 1.93 -5.94 -0.03
C LEU A 22 2.49 -6.55 -1.32
N SER A 23 1.72 -7.46 -1.91
CA SER A 23 1.96 -7.92 -3.28
C SER A 23 0.65 -8.36 -3.94
N GLY A 24 0.51 -8.10 -5.24
CA GLY A 24 -0.67 -8.50 -6.00
C GLY A 24 -1.92 -7.67 -5.69
N VAL A 25 -1.76 -6.47 -5.16
CA VAL A 25 -2.84 -5.49 -4.98
C VAL A 25 -2.80 -4.50 -6.13
N VAL A 26 -3.92 -4.37 -6.83
CA VAL A 26 -4.03 -3.55 -8.04
C VAL A 26 -5.21 -2.59 -7.95
N VAL A 27 -5.18 -1.55 -8.77
CA VAL A 27 -6.35 -0.69 -9.02
C VAL A 27 -7.38 -1.48 -9.80
N ALA A 28 -8.62 -1.51 -9.32
CA ALA A 28 -9.72 -2.17 -10.02
C ALA A 28 -11.00 -1.35 -9.95
N GLU A 29 -11.84 -1.46 -10.99
CA GLU A 29 -13.09 -0.74 -11.10
C GLU A 29 -14.29 -1.66 -10.86
N ILE A 30 -15.25 -1.21 -10.09
CA ILE A 30 -16.51 -1.91 -9.84
C ILE A 30 -17.45 -1.68 -11.02
N LYS A 31 -17.69 -2.72 -11.83
CA LYS A 31 -18.55 -2.65 -13.02
C LYS A 31 -20.02 -2.90 -12.73
N SER A 32 -20.34 -3.77 -11.78
CA SER A 32 -21.72 -4.01 -11.34
C SER A 32 -21.80 -4.35 -9.86
N ILE A 33 -22.95 -4.07 -9.28
CA ILE A 33 -23.28 -4.32 -7.88
C ILE A 33 -24.65 -4.97 -7.84
N GLU A 34 -24.76 -6.11 -7.17
CA GLU A 34 -26.02 -6.77 -6.88
C GLU A 34 -26.15 -6.99 -5.36
N ASN A 35 -27.35 -6.87 -4.83
CA ASN A 35 -27.57 -7.15 -3.42
C ASN A 35 -27.52 -8.67 -3.19
N HIS A 36 -26.85 -9.08 -2.12
CA HIS A 36 -26.83 -10.50 -1.75
C HIS A 36 -28.24 -10.95 -1.31
N PRO A 37 -28.78 -12.08 -1.86
CA PRO A 37 -30.16 -12.49 -1.58
C PRO A 37 -30.42 -12.79 -0.09
N ASP A 38 -29.43 -13.36 0.59
CA ASP A 38 -29.54 -13.80 1.99
C ASP A 38 -28.88 -12.86 3.00
N SER A 39 -28.38 -11.70 2.56
CA SER A 39 -27.70 -10.76 3.45
C SER A 39 -27.97 -9.29 3.07
N LYS A 40 -28.43 -8.51 4.04
CA LYS A 40 -28.66 -7.06 3.86
C LYS A 40 -27.36 -6.23 3.84
N LYS A 41 -26.23 -6.82 4.21
CA LYS A 41 -24.94 -6.12 4.34
C LYS A 41 -23.94 -6.50 3.26
N LEU A 42 -24.18 -7.61 2.54
CA LEU A 42 -23.27 -8.09 1.52
C LEU A 42 -23.75 -7.69 0.14
N HIS A 43 -22.79 -7.36 -0.71
CA HIS A 43 -22.98 -7.05 -2.11
C HIS A 43 -22.15 -8.02 -2.96
N LEU A 44 -22.73 -8.44 -4.08
CA LEU A 44 -22.05 -9.22 -5.11
C LEU A 44 -21.55 -8.23 -6.14
N LEU A 45 -20.23 -8.16 -6.33
CA LEU A 45 -19.56 -7.22 -7.21
C LEU A 45 -18.97 -7.96 -8.42
N LYS A 46 -19.02 -7.32 -9.59
CA LYS A 46 -18.20 -7.64 -10.72
C LYS A 46 -17.11 -6.58 -10.84
N VAL A 47 -15.86 -7.00 -10.71
CA VAL A 47 -14.72 -6.11 -10.60
C VAL A 47 -13.80 -6.31 -11.80
N ASP A 48 -13.42 -5.22 -12.46
CA ASP A 48 -12.44 -5.18 -13.55
C ASP A 48 -11.06 -4.85 -12.95
N ALA A 49 -10.22 -5.84 -12.86
CA ALA A 49 -8.85 -5.74 -12.33
C ALA A 49 -7.78 -5.64 -13.45
N GLY A 50 -8.18 -5.19 -14.66
CA GLY A 50 -7.31 -5.08 -15.82
C GLY A 50 -7.05 -6.41 -16.53
N GLU A 51 -7.86 -7.44 -16.24
CA GLU A 51 -7.82 -8.75 -16.91
C GLU A 51 -8.93 -8.86 -17.97
N SER A 52 -8.89 -9.92 -18.78
CA SER A 52 -9.90 -10.14 -19.84
C SER A 52 -11.29 -10.46 -19.30
N GLU A 53 -11.38 -10.93 -18.07
CA GLU A 53 -12.63 -11.34 -17.41
C GLU A 53 -12.86 -10.53 -16.14
N LEU A 54 -14.14 -10.27 -15.85
CA LEU A 54 -14.53 -9.63 -14.61
C LEU A 54 -14.46 -10.64 -13.45
N VAL A 55 -13.97 -10.18 -12.30
CA VAL A 55 -13.81 -11.01 -11.12
C VAL A 55 -15.05 -10.90 -10.22
N ASP A 56 -15.55 -12.03 -9.75
CA ASP A 56 -16.65 -12.10 -8.80
C ASP A 56 -16.13 -11.89 -7.37
N VAL A 57 -16.68 -10.89 -6.69
CA VAL A 57 -16.25 -10.47 -5.35
C VAL A 57 -17.46 -10.28 -4.45
N VAL A 58 -17.40 -10.80 -3.23
CA VAL A 58 -18.40 -10.53 -2.19
C VAL A 58 -17.83 -9.46 -1.24
N CYS A 59 -18.51 -8.34 -1.14
CA CYS A 59 -18.05 -7.19 -0.33
C CYS A 59 -19.13 -6.75 0.64
N GLY A 60 -18.72 -6.44 1.87
CA GLY A 60 -19.61 -5.93 2.93
C GLY A 60 -19.46 -4.44 3.22
N ALA A 61 -18.66 -3.71 2.43
CA ALA A 61 -18.41 -2.29 2.65
C ALA A 61 -19.64 -1.45 2.29
N PRO A 62 -19.95 -0.40 3.07
CA PRO A 62 -21.15 0.42 2.85
C PRO A 62 -21.00 1.44 1.72
N ASN A 63 -19.79 1.72 1.28
CA ASN A 63 -19.47 2.80 0.33
C ASN A 63 -19.30 2.31 -1.12
N VAL A 64 -19.64 1.05 -1.43
CA VAL A 64 -19.53 0.50 -2.78
C VAL A 64 -20.46 1.21 -3.76
N ARG A 65 -19.94 1.57 -4.94
CA ARG A 65 -20.71 2.15 -6.04
C ARG A 65 -20.19 1.72 -7.41
N VAL A 66 -21.04 1.64 -8.38
CA VAL A 66 -20.65 1.33 -9.78
C VAL A 66 -19.77 2.46 -10.32
N GLY A 67 -18.70 2.11 -11.02
CA GLY A 67 -17.70 3.04 -11.54
C GLY A 67 -16.64 3.48 -10.52
N MET A 68 -16.73 3.02 -9.28
CA MET A 68 -15.71 3.28 -8.26
C MET A 68 -14.45 2.50 -8.55
N LYS A 69 -13.30 3.18 -8.55
CA LYS A 69 -11.99 2.52 -8.52
C LYS A 69 -11.56 2.30 -7.07
N THR A 70 -11.00 1.14 -6.79
CA THR A 70 -10.60 0.73 -5.44
C THR A 70 -9.34 -0.12 -5.49
N ALA A 71 -8.66 -0.25 -4.35
CA ALA A 71 -7.57 -1.21 -4.20
C ALA A 71 -8.15 -2.62 -4.12
N PHE A 72 -7.70 -3.50 -4.99
CA PHE A 72 -8.18 -4.87 -5.12
C PHE A 72 -7.04 -5.87 -4.96
N ALA A 73 -7.14 -6.71 -3.93
CA ALA A 73 -6.23 -7.81 -3.70
C ALA A 73 -6.69 -9.04 -4.48
N LYS A 74 -5.90 -9.45 -5.48
CA LYS A 74 -6.13 -10.64 -6.31
C LYS A 74 -5.95 -11.92 -5.48
N VAL A 75 -6.46 -13.04 -5.99
CA VAL A 75 -6.13 -14.36 -5.43
C VAL A 75 -4.61 -14.57 -5.49
N GLY A 76 -4.00 -14.96 -4.38
CA GLY A 76 -2.56 -15.07 -4.21
C GLY A 76 -1.87 -13.77 -3.75
N ALA A 77 -2.58 -12.65 -3.69
CA ALA A 77 -2.06 -11.41 -3.13
C ALA A 77 -1.70 -11.57 -1.65
N LYS A 78 -0.68 -10.84 -1.22
CA LYS A 78 -0.26 -10.79 0.19
C LYS A 78 -0.58 -9.41 0.76
N LEU A 79 -1.19 -9.41 1.93
CA LEU A 79 -1.48 -8.26 2.77
C LEU A 79 -0.82 -8.51 4.14
N GLY A 80 0.48 -8.17 4.25
CA GLY A 80 1.28 -8.58 5.39
C GLY A 80 1.35 -10.11 5.52
N GLU A 81 0.91 -10.65 6.66
CA GLU A 81 0.88 -12.10 6.91
C GLU A 81 -0.29 -12.84 6.21
N ILE A 82 -1.27 -12.11 5.68
CA ILE A 82 -2.46 -12.68 5.07
C ILE A 82 -2.24 -12.91 3.57
N THR A 83 -2.52 -14.14 3.11
CA THR A 83 -2.58 -14.45 1.68
C THR A 83 -4.02 -14.59 1.25
N ILE A 84 -4.41 -13.86 0.21
CA ILE A 84 -5.78 -13.89 -0.32
C ILE A 84 -6.01 -15.18 -1.09
N ALA A 85 -7.06 -15.90 -0.69
CA ALA A 85 -7.51 -17.12 -1.35
C ALA A 85 -9.00 -17.02 -1.68
N PRO A 86 -9.51 -17.78 -2.65
CA PRO A 86 -10.94 -17.85 -2.90
C PRO A 86 -11.68 -18.25 -1.63
N ARG A 87 -12.66 -17.45 -1.23
CA ARG A 87 -13.40 -17.66 0.03
C ARG A 87 -14.91 -17.74 -0.21
N PRO A 88 -15.57 -18.82 0.23
CA PRO A 88 -17.02 -18.87 0.21
C PRO A 88 -17.60 -17.96 1.30
N LEU A 89 -18.49 -17.07 0.92
CA LEU A 89 -19.19 -16.14 1.78
C LEU A 89 -20.70 -16.20 1.48
N ALA A 90 -21.48 -16.68 2.43
CA ALA A 90 -22.94 -16.79 2.34
C ALA A 90 -23.46 -17.44 1.04
N GLY A 91 -22.80 -18.51 0.57
CA GLY A 91 -23.20 -19.26 -0.62
C GLY A 91 -22.58 -18.80 -1.95
N TYR A 92 -21.83 -17.69 -1.96
CA TYR A 92 -21.09 -17.19 -3.11
C TYR A 92 -19.58 -17.22 -2.84
N THR A 93 -18.78 -17.51 -3.87
CA THR A 93 -17.32 -17.51 -3.71
C THR A 93 -16.77 -16.16 -4.16
N SER A 94 -16.00 -15.51 -3.26
CA SER A 94 -15.23 -14.30 -3.58
C SER A 94 -13.86 -14.69 -4.10
N TYR A 95 -13.49 -14.17 -5.27
CA TYR A 95 -12.18 -14.40 -5.90
C TYR A 95 -11.26 -13.19 -5.75
N GLY A 96 -11.16 -12.67 -4.54
CA GLY A 96 -10.35 -11.52 -4.19
C GLY A 96 -11.00 -10.69 -3.10
N MET A 97 -10.39 -9.55 -2.78
CA MET A 97 -10.85 -8.65 -1.73
C MET A 97 -10.65 -7.20 -2.14
N CYS A 98 -11.72 -6.39 -2.04
CA CYS A 98 -11.59 -4.93 -2.08
C CYS A 98 -11.08 -4.45 -0.73
N CYS A 99 -10.01 -3.66 -0.73
CA CYS A 99 -9.29 -3.27 0.48
C CYS A 99 -9.66 -1.86 0.95
N SER A 100 -9.63 -1.66 2.26
CA SER A 100 -9.66 -0.35 2.89
C SER A 100 -8.28 0.31 2.84
N GLU A 101 -8.19 1.60 3.15
CA GLU A 101 -6.91 2.29 3.29
C GLU A 101 -6.04 1.72 4.40
N ALA A 102 -6.66 1.29 5.51
CA ALA A 102 -5.95 0.68 6.63
C ALA A 102 -5.33 -0.68 6.29
N GLU A 103 -5.97 -1.48 5.41
CA GLU A 103 -5.45 -2.78 4.98
C GLU A 103 -4.23 -2.65 4.08
N ILE A 104 -4.15 -1.59 3.29
CA ILE A 104 -3.00 -1.30 2.42
C ILE A 104 -1.97 -0.35 3.06
N GLY A 105 -2.26 0.19 4.26
CA GLY A 105 -1.32 0.96 5.05
C GLY A 105 -1.16 2.43 4.65
N ILE A 106 -2.15 3.01 3.95
CA ILE A 106 -2.17 4.45 3.61
C ILE A 106 -2.65 5.29 4.79
N SER A 107 -3.69 4.84 5.49
CA SER A 107 -4.25 5.50 6.66
C SER A 107 -4.78 4.49 7.67
N ASP A 108 -5.37 4.96 8.77
CA ASP A 108 -6.07 4.10 9.75
C ASP A 108 -7.57 3.96 9.42
N ASP A 109 -8.05 4.48 8.29
CA ASP A 109 -9.46 4.40 7.90
C ASP A 109 -9.83 2.99 7.44
N ASN A 110 -10.79 2.41 8.17
CA ASN A 110 -11.37 1.09 7.92
C ASN A 110 -12.90 1.16 7.81
N SER A 111 -13.48 2.33 7.57
CA SER A 111 -14.93 2.55 7.48
C SER A 111 -15.56 1.99 6.21
N GLY A 112 -14.76 1.78 5.17
CA GLY A 112 -15.16 1.27 3.87
C GLY A 112 -13.98 0.82 3.02
N ILE A 113 -14.23 0.48 1.77
CA ILE A 113 -13.17 0.23 0.80
C ILE A 113 -12.58 1.55 0.32
N MET A 114 -11.30 1.53 -0.03
CA MET A 114 -10.57 2.68 -0.55
C MET A 114 -11.24 3.23 -1.82
N ASP A 115 -11.39 4.55 -1.90
CA ASP A 115 -11.94 5.27 -3.04
C ASP A 115 -10.82 5.97 -3.82
N ILE A 116 -10.43 5.42 -4.95
CA ILE A 116 -9.37 5.97 -5.80
C ILE A 116 -10.01 6.93 -6.80
N THR A 117 -9.73 8.21 -6.64
CA THR A 117 -10.26 9.28 -7.52
C THR A 117 -9.33 9.61 -8.68
N ASP A 118 -8.10 9.12 -8.64
CA ASP A 118 -7.10 9.35 -9.66
C ASP A 118 -7.44 8.59 -10.96
N ASP A 119 -7.10 9.20 -12.11
CA ASP A 119 -7.31 8.57 -13.41
C ASP A 119 -6.18 7.58 -13.72
N VAL A 120 -6.25 6.43 -13.07
CA VAL A 120 -5.29 5.33 -13.18
C VAL A 120 -5.93 4.16 -13.91
N ALA A 121 -5.15 3.47 -14.75
CA ALA A 121 -5.63 2.29 -15.48
C ALA A 121 -5.92 1.12 -14.51
N ASN A 122 -6.99 0.35 -14.82
CA ASN A 122 -7.28 -0.89 -14.09
C ASN A 122 -6.12 -1.88 -14.27
N GLY A 123 -5.77 -2.59 -13.20
CA GLY A 123 -4.64 -3.53 -13.19
C GLY A 123 -3.29 -2.91 -12.82
N THR A 124 -3.18 -1.58 -12.67
CA THR A 124 -1.96 -0.93 -12.19
C THR A 124 -1.69 -1.35 -10.73
N ASP A 125 -0.44 -1.67 -10.42
CA ASP A 125 -0.04 -2.00 -9.04
C ASP A 125 -0.28 -0.79 -8.13
N ILE A 126 -0.89 -1.02 -6.96
CA ILE A 126 -1.21 0.05 -6.02
C ILE A 126 0.04 0.80 -5.53
N LYS A 127 1.19 0.15 -5.51
CA LYS A 127 2.47 0.75 -5.13
C LYS A 127 3.01 1.74 -6.16
N GLU A 128 2.63 1.60 -7.42
CA GLU A 128 2.99 2.57 -8.47
C GLU A 128 2.16 3.85 -8.37
N VAL A 129 0.95 3.75 -7.81
CA VAL A 129 0.05 4.89 -7.61
C VAL A 129 0.37 5.63 -6.32
N TYR A 130 0.57 4.89 -5.24
CA TYR A 130 0.85 5.40 -3.91
C TYR A 130 2.22 4.88 -3.44
N GLN A 131 3.14 5.77 -3.08
CA GLN A 131 4.47 5.43 -2.56
C GLN A 131 4.37 4.92 -1.12
N ILE A 132 3.81 3.71 -0.97
CA ILE A 132 3.51 3.09 0.32
C ILE A 132 4.56 2.06 0.79
N ASP A 133 5.59 1.84 0.00
CA ASP A 133 6.71 0.95 0.30
C ASP A 133 7.96 1.75 0.64
N ASP A 134 8.00 2.32 1.83
CA ASP A 134 9.12 3.12 2.31
C ASP A 134 9.69 2.56 3.62
N ILE A 135 10.89 3.01 3.95
CA ILE A 135 11.60 2.68 5.18
C ILE A 135 11.99 3.98 5.86
N VAL A 136 11.54 4.17 7.08
CA VAL A 136 11.98 5.28 7.93
C VAL A 136 13.06 4.79 8.89
N PHE A 137 14.21 5.46 8.87
CA PHE A 137 15.29 5.24 9.83
C PHE A 137 15.17 6.23 10.97
N GLU A 138 15.09 5.72 12.19
CA GLU A 138 15.22 6.51 13.39
C GLU A 138 16.70 6.62 13.76
N VAL A 139 17.21 7.86 13.75
CA VAL A 139 18.60 8.14 14.03
C VAL A 139 18.69 8.93 15.33
N ASP A 140 19.15 8.29 16.41
CA ASP A 140 19.53 8.96 17.67
C ASP A 140 21.05 8.82 17.86
N ASN A 141 21.77 9.86 17.48
CA ASN A 141 23.22 9.84 17.59
C ASN A 141 23.74 11.06 18.33
N LYS A 142 24.18 10.84 19.55
CA LYS A 142 24.81 11.86 20.39
C LYS A 142 26.06 12.46 19.77
N SER A 143 26.73 11.74 18.87
CA SER A 143 27.91 12.20 18.12
C SER A 143 27.60 13.29 17.09
N LEU A 144 26.33 13.50 16.73
CA LEU A 144 25.90 14.55 15.79
C LEU A 144 25.61 15.89 16.45
N THR A 145 25.76 16.01 17.77
CA THR A 145 25.43 17.24 18.52
C THR A 145 26.28 18.46 18.05
N ASN A 146 27.50 18.21 17.58
CA ASN A 146 28.39 19.24 17.03
C ASN A 146 28.26 19.44 15.51
N ARG A 147 27.36 18.70 14.88
CA ARG A 147 27.11 18.71 13.43
C ARG A 147 25.66 19.14 13.13
N PRO A 148 25.30 20.43 13.36
CA PRO A 148 23.94 20.90 13.12
C PRO A 148 23.51 20.78 11.65
N ASP A 149 24.45 20.69 10.75
CA ASP A 149 24.23 20.44 9.33
C ASP A 149 23.64 19.05 9.03
N LEU A 150 23.74 18.09 9.95
CA LEU A 150 23.19 16.74 9.85
C LEU A 150 21.83 16.57 10.54
N TRP A 151 21.25 17.63 11.08
CA TRP A 151 19.94 17.58 11.76
C TRP A 151 18.75 17.69 10.82
N GLY A 152 18.94 17.41 9.56
CA GLY A 152 17.87 17.40 8.56
C GLY A 152 18.16 16.42 7.43
N HIS A 153 17.11 16.04 6.71
CA HIS A 153 17.17 15.05 5.64
C HIS A 153 18.24 15.40 4.58
N TYR A 154 18.34 16.66 4.18
CA TYR A 154 19.31 17.10 3.18
C TYR A 154 20.76 17.00 3.68
N GLY A 155 21.01 17.33 4.94
CA GLY A 155 22.35 17.20 5.54
C GLY A 155 22.80 15.74 5.59
N ILE A 156 21.93 14.85 6.04
CA ILE A 156 22.18 13.40 6.03
C ILE A 156 22.38 12.88 4.60
N ALA A 157 21.53 13.30 3.64
CA ALA A 157 21.68 12.91 2.24
C ALA A 157 23.03 13.37 1.63
N ARG A 158 23.48 14.58 1.97
CA ARG A 158 24.77 15.12 1.54
C ARG A 158 25.94 14.31 2.09
N GLU A 159 25.92 13.99 3.38
CA GLU A 159 26.94 13.17 4.03
C GLU A 159 26.98 11.77 3.44
N PHE A 160 25.82 11.16 3.26
CA PHE A 160 25.68 9.85 2.62
C PHE A 160 26.21 9.86 1.17
N ALA A 161 25.91 10.89 0.41
CA ALA A 161 26.42 11.06 -0.96
C ALA A 161 27.95 11.13 -0.97
N ALA A 162 28.54 11.91 -0.04
CA ALA A 162 29.99 12.03 0.09
C ALA A 162 30.65 10.69 0.46
N LEU A 163 30.11 9.97 1.43
CA LEU A 163 30.65 8.68 1.90
C LEU A 163 30.50 7.56 0.86
N SER A 164 29.39 7.55 0.11
CA SER A 164 29.10 6.53 -0.90
C SER A 164 29.67 6.83 -2.28
N GLY A 165 30.22 8.03 -2.50
CA GLY A 165 30.68 8.51 -3.81
C GLY A 165 29.56 8.75 -4.81
N ARG A 166 28.31 8.93 -4.35
CA ARG A 166 27.14 9.18 -5.20
C ARG A 166 26.91 10.67 -5.38
N ALA A 167 26.31 11.04 -6.51
CA ALA A 167 25.88 12.40 -6.74
C ALA A 167 24.70 12.78 -5.85
N LEU A 168 24.77 13.92 -5.17
CA LEU A 168 23.65 14.48 -4.44
C LEU A 168 22.67 15.13 -5.42
N LYS A 169 21.38 14.81 -5.32
CA LYS A 169 20.34 15.51 -6.06
C LYS A 169 20.19 16.94 -5.52
N PRO A 170 20.05 17.95 -6.40
CA PRO A 170 19.76 19.32 -5.94
C PRO A 170 18.41 19.39 -5.22
N LEU A 171 18.27 20.40 -4.37
CA LEU A 171 16.95 20.76 -3.82
C LEU A 171 16.14 21.41 -4.95
N GLU A 172 14.90 20.94 -5.13
CA GLU A 172 13.91 21.58 -6.01
C GLU A 172 13.23 22.76 -5.30
#